data_58f97794cebc10b86fb683bdac3b7787
#
_entry.id   58f97794cebc10b86fb683bdac3b7787
#
_cell.length_a   1.000
_cell.length_b   1.000
_cell.length_c   1.000
_cell.angle_alpha   90.00
_cell.angle_beta   90.00
_cell.angle_gamma   90.00
#
_symmetry.space_group_name_H-M   'P 1'
#
loop_
_entity.id
_entity.type
_entity.pdbx_description
1 polymer ?
#
loop_
_entity_poly.entity_id
_entity_poly.type
_entity_poly.pdbx_seq_one_letter_code
_entity_poly.pdbx_strand_id
1 'polypeptide(L)'
;PSEAKWDSPWGSGRPGWHIECSAMACSLLGEQFDLHGGGADLQFPHHENEIAQSEGANGRPPAAVWAHNGLLNVDHVKMSKSLGNFFTIREVLKQYDAEVVRFFILRAHYRSPLNYSDAHLDDARAALTRLYTALKGIAPEIADIDWEEPHAARFRAAMDDDFNTPEAIAVLFELANEVNRTRLARVAGHLKGLAGVLGLLERDPVIFLQAGPTAAG
;
A
#
# COMPACT_ATOMS: atom_id res chain seq x y z
N PRO A 1 2.50 13.40 35.29
CA PRO A 1 1.21 13.60 34.66
C PRO A 1 0.29 12.49 35.13
N SER A 2 -0.86 12.85 35.77
CA SER A 2 -1.85 11.89 36.20
C SER A 2 -2.40 11.20 34.96
N GLU A 3 -2.29 9.87 34.87
CA GLU A 3 -2.95 9.11 33.83
C GLU A 3 -4.45 9.39 33.87
N ALA A 4 -5.05 9.60 32.67
CA ALA A 4 -6.48 9.80 32.56
C ALA A 4 -7.22 8.56 33.09
N LYS A 5 -8.16 8.77 34.00
CA LYS A 5 -8.99 7.72 34.60
C LYS A 5 -10.43 8.13 34.53
N TRP A 6 -11.30 7.14 34.40
CA TRP A 6 -12.75 7.30 34.39
C TRP A 6 -13.40 6.38 35.41
N ASP A 7 -14.50 6.83 35.99
CA ASP A 7 -15.29 6.02 36.90
C ASP A 7 -16.06 4.96 36.12
N SER A 8 -16.14 3.76 36.68
CA SER A 8 -16.88 2.65 36.12
C SER A 8 -17.58 1.82 37.22
N PRO A 9 -18.53 0.94 36.90
CA PRO A 9 -19.14 0.04 37.88
C PRO A 9 -18.14 -0.84 38.64
N TRP A 10 -16.95 -1.02 38.09
CA TRP A 10 -15.87 -1.84 38.65
C TRP A 10 -14.78 -1.02 39.34
N GLY A 11 -14.96 0.30 39.48
CA GLY A 11 -14.00 1.22 40.05
C GLY A 11 -13.42 2.18 39.00
N SER A 12 -12.60 3.13 39.48
CA SER A 12 -11.94 4.10 38.62
C SER A 12 -10.76 3.47 37.88
N GLY A 13 -10.72 3.59 36.57
CA GLY A 13 -9.68 3.01 35.74
C GLY A 13 -9.61 3.60 34.33
N ARG A 14 -8.71 3.05 33.53
CA ARG A 14 -8.58 3.37 32.11
C ARG A 14 -9.05 2.18 31.26
N PRO A 15 -9.84 2.41 30.19
CA PRO A 15 -10.13 1.38 29.21
C PRO A 15 -8.85 0.76 28.63
N GLY A 16 -8.86 -0.53 28.43
CA GLY A 16 -7.77 -1.20 27.71
C GLY A 16 -7.80 -0.89 26.21
N TRP A 17 -6.67 -1.00 25.55
CA TRP A 17 -6.50 -0.69 24.14
C TRP A 17 -7.53 -1.40 23.22
N HIS A 18 -7.79 -2.68 23.45
CA HIS A 18 -8.70 -3.46 22.59
C HIS A 18 -10.12 -2.91 22.63
N ILE A 19 -10.64 -2.61 23.84
CA ILE A 19 -12.01 -2.10 23.98
C ILE A 19 -12.15 -0.66 23.45
N GLU A 20 -11.08 0.14 23.48
CA GLU A 20 -11.08 1.47 22.87
C GLU A 20 -11.37 1.34 21.36
N CYS A 21 -10.68 0.43 20.65
CA CYS A 21 -10.90 0.20 19.22
C CYS A 21 -12.28 -0.40 18.93
N SER A 22 -12.71 -1.41 19.70
CA SER A 22 -14.04 -2.01 19.54
C SER A 22 -15.16 -0.98 19.70
N ALA A 23 -15.07 -0.12 20.72
CA ALA A 23 -16.08 0.91 20.97
C ALA A 23 -16.07 2.01 19.92
N MET A 24 -14.89 2.48 19.49
CA MET A 24 -14.78 3.51 18.45
C MET A 24 -15.27 2.99 17.10
N ALA A 25 -14.89 1.78 16.71
CA ALA A 25 -15.33 1.17 15.46
C ALA A 25 -16.86 1.02 15.44
N CYS A 26 -17.45 0.47 16.51
CA CYS A 26 -18.88 0.33 16.61
C CYS A 26 -19.62 1.68 16.56
N SER A 27 -19.09 2.71 17.23
CA SER A 27 -19.69 4.05 17.26
C SER A 27 -19.63 4.79 15.92
N LEU A 28 -18.54 4.61 15.16
CA LEU A 28 -18.29 5.38 13.93
C LEU A 28 -18.71 4.65 12.67
N LEU A 29 -18.59 3.31 12.64
CA LEU A 29 -18.82 2.49 11.47
C LEU A 29 -20.04 1.57 11.61
N GLY A 30 -20.62 1.45 12.81
CA GLY A 30 -21.72 0.57 13.11
C GLY A 30 -21.25 -0.78 13.69
N GLU A 31 -22.21 -1.64 14.01
CA GLU A 31 -21.94 -2.94 14.64
C GLU A 31 -21.19 -3.91 13.73
N GLN A 32 -21.27 -3.72 12.42
CA GLN A 32 -20.54 -4.47 11.41
C GLN A 32 -20.16 -3.55 10.26
N PHE A 33 -18.92 -3.66 9.80
CA PHE A 33 -18.36 -2.90 8.67
C PHE A 33 -17.61 -3.83 7.70
N ASP A 34 -17.21 -3.33 6.56
CA ASP A 34 -16.71 -4.18 5.47
C ASP A 34 -15.32 -4.72 5.72
N LEU A 35 -14.37 -3.86 6.10
CA LEU A 35 -12.95 -4.21 6.16
C LEU A 35 -12.29 -3.68 7.43
N HIS A 36 -11.57 -4.56 8.14
CA HIS A 36 -10.65 -4.21 9.22
C HIS A 36 -9.23 -4.64 8.85
N GLY A 37 -8.30 -3.71 8.93
CA GLY A 37 -6.91 -3.97 8.55
C GLY A 37 -5.91 -3.61 9.64
N GLY A 38 -4.72 -4.23 9.57
CA GLY A 38 -3.62 -3.93 10.47
C GLY A 38 -2.34 -4.67 10.13
N GLY A 39 -1.31 -4.49 10.93
CA GLY A 39 -0.10 -5.31 10.84
C GLY A 39 -0.35 -6.75 11.29
N ALA A 40 0.45 -7.69 10.80
CA ALA A 40 0.34 -9.10 11.19
C ALA A 40 0.55 -9.32 12.70
N ASP A 41 1.23 -8.42 13.37
CA ASP A 41 1.43 -8.44 14.83
C ASP A 41 0.18 -8.02 15.63
N LEU A 42 -0.83 -7.46 14.98
CA LEU A 42 -2.12 -7.13 15.61
C LEU A 42 -3.12 -8.28 15.58
N GLN A 43 -2.90 -9.33 14.79
CA GLN A 43 -3.81 -10.47 14.73
C GLN A 43 -4.09 -11.00 16.14
N PHE A 44 -3.04 -11.21 16.91
CA PHE A 44 -3.14 -11.65 18.29
C PHE A 44 -2.21 -10.82 19.19
N PRO A 45 -2.69 -10.34 20.35
CA PRO A 45 -4.05 -10.58 20.90
C PRO A 45 -5.08 -9.51 20.49
N HIS A 46 -4.70 -8.45 19.74
CA HIS A 46 -5.51 -7.25 19.60
C HIS A 46 -6.82 -7.51 18.83
N HIS A 47 -6.72 -7.95 17.58
CA HIS A 47 -7.89 -8.18 16.73
C HIS A 47 -8.78 -9.33 17.21
N GLU A 48 -8.18 -10.40 17.74
CA GLU A 48 -8.95 -11.49 18.37
C GLU A 48 -9.77 -11.00 19.56
N ASN A 49 -9.22 -10.08 20.36
CA ASN A 49 -9.97 -9.46 21.46
C ASN A 49 -11.05 -8.51 20.95
N GLU A 50 -10.84 -7.77 19.88
CA GLU A 50 -11.89 -6.94 19.27
C GLU A 50 -13.04 -7.78 18.73
N ILE A 51 -12.74 -8.93 18.12
CA ILE A 51 -13.75 -9.89 17.67
C ILE A 51 -14.58 -10.37 18.88
N ALA A 52 -13.91 -10.89 19.91
CA ALA A 52 -14.57 -11.40 21.11
C ALA A 52 -15.45 -10.34 21.81
N GLN A 53 -14.97 -9.11 21.92
CA GLN A 53 -15.68 -7.99 22.53
C GLN A 53 -16.92 -7.60 21.70
N SER A 54 -16.80 -7.53 20.39
CA SER A 54 -17.89 -7.14 19.50
C SER A 54 -18.94 -8.24 19.38
N GLU A 55 -18.53 -9.50 19.28
CA GLU A 55 -19.46 -10.63 19.28
C GLU A 55 -20.20 -10.75 20.62
N GLY A 56 -19.49 -10.53 21.73
CA GLY A 56 -20.11 -10.53 23.06
C GLY A 56 -21.12 -9.39 23.27
N ALA A 57 -20.87 -8.22 22.67
CA ALA A 57 -21.75 -7.05 22.80
C ALA A 57 -22.90 -7.05 21.79
N ASN A 58 -22.64 -7.41 20.54
CA ASN A 58 -23.55 -7.21 19.41
C ASN A 58 -24.07 -8.51 18.79
N GLY A 59 -23.55 -9.68 19.22
CA GLY A 59 -23.95 -10.98 18.70
C GLY A 59 -23.51 -11.28 17.27
N ARG A 60 -22.52 -10.51 16.74
CA ARG A 60 -22.00 -10.65 15.37
C ARG A 60 -20.55 -10.19 15.29
N PRO A 61 -19.75 -10.73 14.33
CA PRO A 61 -18.39 -10.25 14.09
C PRO A 61 -18.40 -8.78 13.61
N PRO A 62 -17.40 -7.97 14.01
CA PRO A 62 -17.36 -6.54 13.69
C PRO A 62 -17.02 -6.25 12.24
N ALA A 63 -16.28 -7.13 11.56
CA ALA A 63 -15.85 -6.93 10.18
C ALA A 63 -16.15 -8.16 9.31
N ALA A 64 -16.51 -7.89 8.04
CA ALA A 64 -16.73 -8.93 7.06
C ALA A 64 -15.41 -9.51 6.53
N VAL A 65 -14.37 -8.65 6.38
CA VAL A 65 -13.05 -9.02 5.87
C VAL A 65 -11.97 -8.49 6.80
N TRP A 66 -10.97 -9.32 7.08
CA TRP A 66 -9.77 -8.97 7.82
C TRP A 66 -8.57 -9.00 6.90
N ALA A 67 -7.79 -7.92 6.86
CA ALA A 67 -6.58 -7.83 6.05
C ALA A 67 -5.37 -7.50 6.93
N HIS A 68 -4.32 -8.31 6.83
CA HIS A 68 -3.09 -8.12 7.62
C HIS A 68 -1.88 -7.98 6.72
N ASN A 69 -1.19 -6.84 6.84
CA ASN A 69 0.06 -6.63 6.10
C ASN A 69 1.27 -7.15 6.86
N GLY A 70 2.27 -7.58 6.09
CA GLY A 70 3.58 -7.95 6.61
C GLY A 70 4.27 -6.79 7.32
N LEU A 71 5.23 -7.11 8.17
CA LEU A 71 5.97 -6.13 8.95
C LEU A 71 7.04 -5.44 8.10
N LEU A 72 7.27 -4.16 8.39
CA LEU A 72 8.40 -3.43 7.84
C LEU A 72 9.66 -3.74 8.66
N ASN A 73 10.67 -4.29 7.99
CA ASN A 73 12.01 -4.51 8.53
C ASN A 73 12.96 -3.44 7.99
N VAL A 74 13.99 -3.13 8.76
CA VAL A 74 15.12 -2.29 8.35
C VAL A 74 16.37 -3.14 8.48
N ASP A 75 17.08 -3.37 7.38
CA ASP A 75 18.24 -4.25 7.33
C ASP A 75 17.98 -5.62 7.98
N HIS A 76 16.84 -6.24 7.62
CA HIS A 76 16.37 -7.53 8.13
C HIS A 76 15.99 -7.56 9.62
N VAL A 77 15.97 -6.41 10.31
CA VAL A 77 15.54 -6.27 11.70
C VAL A 77 14.19 -5.53 11.75
N LYS A 78 13.25 -6.02 12.56
CA LYS A 78 11.95 -5.32 12.74
C LYS A 78 12.20 -3.86 13.13
N MET A 79 11.59 -2.93 12.38
CA MET A 79 11.68 -1.50 12.71
C MET A 79 10.99 -1.21 14.04
N SER A 80 11.70 -0.56 14.96
CA SER A 80 11.13 -0.13 16.23
C SER A 80 11.85 1.07 16.81
N LYS A 81 11.12 1.89 17.59
CA LYS A 81 11.71 3.04 18.28
C LYS A 81 12.76 2.63 19.31
N SER A 82 12.55 1.49 19.99
CA SER A 82 13.46 0.98 21.01
C SER A 82 14.81 0.53 20.46
N LEU A 83 14.86 0.12 19.18
CA LEU A 83 16.09 -0.29 18.50
C LEU A 83 16.81 0.89 17.81
N GLY A 84 16.22 2.08 17.79
CA GLY A 84 16.83 3.25 17.16
C GLY A 84 16.89 3.18 15.62
N ASN A 85 16.27 2.19 15.00
CA ASN A 85 16.19 2.02 13.54
C ASN A 85 14.87 2.56 12.97
N PHE A 86 14.21 3.46 13.68
CA PHE A 86 12.95 4.08 13.29
C PHE A 86 13.21 5.37 12.50
N PHE A 87 12.56 5.51 11.37
CA PHE A 87 12.48 6.75 10.58
C PHE A 87 11.04 6.99 10.13
N THR A 88 10.73 8.22 9.79
CA THR A 88 9.40 8.60 9.33
C THR A 88 9.33 8.62 7.80
N ILE A 89 8.12 8.41 7.25
CA ILE A 89 7.87 8.62 5.81
C ILE A 89 8.31 10.02 5.38
N ARG A 90 8.10 11.04 6.22
CA ARG A 90 8.52 12.42 5.96
C ARG A 90 10.05 12.55 5.75
N GLU A 91 10.84 11.77 6.47
CA GLU A 91 12.30 11.75 6.29
C GLU A 91 12.69 11.06 4.99
N VAL A 92 12.05 9.94 4.66
CA VAL A 92 12.26 9.24 3.39
C VAL A 92 11.90 10.14 2.21
N LEU A 93 10.77 10.85 2.27
CA LEU A 93 10.32 11.76 1.21
C LEU A 93 11.22 12.99 0.99
N LYS A 94 12.16 13.29 1.89
CA LYS A 94 13.20 14.30 1.63
C LYS A 94 14.27 13.82 0.65
N GLN A 95 14.41 12.50 0.46
CA GLN A 95 15.44 11.88 -0.35
C GLN A 95 14.89 11.16 -1.59
N TYR A 96 13.66 10.67 -1.49
CA TYR A 96 13.01 9.89 -2.53
C TYR A 96 11.67 10.49 -2.94
N ASP A 97 11.38 10.44 -4.22
CA ASP A 97 10.07 10.79 -4.75
C ASP A 97 8.97 9.89 -4.17
N ALA A 98 7.80 10.46 -3.91
CA ALA A 98 6.69 9.73 -3.30
C ALA A 98 6.24 8.53 -4.16
N GLU A 99 6.30 8.64 -5.47
CA GLU A 99 5.94 7.56 -6.38
C GLU A 99 6.97 6.42 -6.35
N VAL A 100 8.26 6.73 -6.13
CA VAL A 100 9.30 5.72 -5.91
C VAL A 100 9.03 4.93 -4.63
N VAL A 101 8.65 5.62 -3.54
CA VAL A 101 8.28 4.96 -2.28
C VAL A 101 7.03 4.10 -2.45
N ARG A 102 6.00 4.60 -3.14
CA ARG A 102 4.80 3.83 -3.49
C ARG A 102 5.16 2.58 -4.29
N PHE A 103 5.96 2.73 -5.33
CA PHE A 103 6.39 1.61 -6.18
C PHE A 103 7.20 0.58 -5.39
N PHE A 104 8.09 1.02 -4.49
CA PHE A 104 8.83 0.13 -3.59
C PHE A 104 7.89 -0.74 -2.75
N ILE A 105 6.84 -0.15 -2.16
CA ILE A 105 5.85 -0.88 -1.35
C ILE A 105 5.07 -1.87 -2.23
N LEU A 106 4.59 -1.44 -3.39
CA LEU A 106 3.75 -2.26 -4.27
C LEU A 106 4.50 -3.41 -4.97
N ARG A 107 5.85 -3.38 -5.01
CA ARG A 107 6.66 -4.48 -5.55
C ARG A 107 6.62 -5.75 -4.70
N ALA A 108 6.22 -5.65 -3.45
CA ALA A 108 6.03 -6.78 -2.56
C ALA A 108 4.54 -7.04 -2.37
N HIS A 109 4.17 -8.30 -2.20
CA HIS A 109 2.81 -8.63 -1.78
C HIS A 109 2.57 -8.07 -0.37
N TYR A 110 1.42 -7.46 -0.11
CA TYR A 110 1.16 -6.75 1.15
C TYR A 110 1.27 -7.63 2.41
N ARG A 111 1.03 -8.94 2.28
CA ARG A 111 1.19 -9.90 3.39
C ARG A 111 2.65 -10.26 3.66
N SER A 112 3.56 -10.01 2.72
CA SER A 112 4.97 -10.36 2.88
C SER A 112 5.69 -9.31 3.73
N PRO A 113 6.66 -9.71 4.56
CA PRO A 113 7.55 -8.76 5.20
C PRO A 113 8.25 -7.90 4.15
N LEU A 114 8.26 -6.58 4.36
CA LEU A 114 8.93 -5.63 3.49
C LEU A 114 10.26 -5.21 4.14
N ASN A 115 11.38 -5.46 3.47
CA ASN A 115 12.69 -5.02 3.95
C ASN A 115 13.07 -3.69 3.33
N TYR A 116 13.14 -2.65 4.16
CA TYR A 116 13.59 -1.32 3.76
C TYR A 116 15.12 -1.24 3.81
N SER A 117 15.69 -0.69 2.76
CA SER A 117 17.03 -0.12 2.74
C SER A 117 17.10 0.91 1.61
N ASP A 118 18.08 1.81 1.66
CA ASP A 118 18.28 2.78 0.57
C ASP A 118 18.57 2.07 -0.76
N ALA A 119 19.30 0.97 -0.74
CA ALA A 119 19.54 0.15 -1.94
C ALA A 119 18.24 -0.36 -2.58
N HIS A 120 17.27 -0.81 -1.77
CA HIS A 120 15.97 -1.26 -2.29
C HIS A 120 15.13 -0.12 -2.86
N LEU A 121 15.24 1.09 -2.30
CA LEU A 121 14.59 2.27 -2.87
C LEU A 121 15.27 2.73 -4.17
N ASP A 122 16.60 2.63 -4.27
CA ASP A 122 17.34 2.90 -5.49
C ASP A 122 16.98 1.91 -6.61
N ASP A 123 16.84 0.63 -6.28
CA ASP A 123 16.33 -0.40 -7.21
C ASP A 123 14.89 -0.10 -7.67
N ALA A 124 14.04 0.32 -6.74
CA ALA A 124 12.67 0.70 -7.07
C ALA A 124 12.64 1.92 -8.00
N ARG A 125 13.47 2.93 -7.74
CA ARG A 125 13.64 4.10 -8.62
C ARG A 125 14.12 3.70 -10.01
N ALA A 126 15.13 2.84 -10.10
CA ALA A 126 15.65 2.36 -11.38
C ALA A 126 14.56 1.60 -12.18
N ALA A 127 13.78 0.76 -11.51
CA ALA A 127 12.70 0.01 -12.13
C ALA A 127 11.55 0.94 -12.60
N LEU A 128 11.12 1.90 -11.78
CA LEU A 128 10.09 2.88 -12.15
C LEU A 128 10.59 3.77 -13.31
N THR A 129 11.86 4.16 -13.31
CA THR A 129 12.50 4.90 -14.40
C THR A 129 12.38 4.16 -15.74
N ARG A 130 12.47 2.84 -15.75
CA ARG A 130 12.27 2.05 -16.99
C ARG A 130 10.85 2.18 -17.53
N LEU A 131 9.82 2.19 -16.68
CA LEU A 131 8.43 2.39 -17.09
C LEU A 131 8.23 3.79 -17.66
N TYR A 132 8.74 4.82 -17.02
CA TYR A 132 8.69 6.20 -17.53
C TYR A 132 9.46 6.37 -18.84
N THR A 133 10.60 5.69 -18.98
CA THR A 133 11.41 5.73 -20.22
C THR A 133 10.63 5.17 -21.40
N ALA A 134 9.83 4.12 -21.20
CA ALA A 134 8.98 3.56 -22.25
C ALA A 134 7.96 4.58 -22.78
N LEU A 135 7.43 5.44 -21.92
CA LEU A 135 6.47 6.49 -22.29
C LEU A 135 7.11 7.75 -22.88
N LYS A 136 8.43 7.92 -22.74
CA LYS A 136 9.10 9.13 -23.20
C LYS A 136 8.94 9.36 -24.69
N GLY A 137 8.45 10.55 -25.06
CA GLY A 137 8.25 10.96 -26.45
C GLY A 137 7.10 10.27 -27.17
N ILE A 138 6.15 9.70 -26.40
CA ILE A 138 4.88 9.19 -26.90
C ILE A 138 3.77 9.98 -26.21
N ALA A 139 2.76 10.39 -26.95
CA ALA A 139 1.50 10.88 -26.39
C ALA A 139 0.58 9.67 -26.19
N PRO A 140 0.34 9.18 -24.96
CA PRO A 140 -0.53 8.04 -24.73
C PRO A 140 -1.97 8.35 -25.18
N GLU A 141 -2.61 7.43 -25.85
CA GLU A 141 -4.04 7.51 -26.13
C GLU A 141 -4.81 7.22 -24.83
N ILE A 142 -5.43 8.24 -24.28
CA ILE A 142 -6.19 8.12 -23.03
C ILE A 142 -7.60 7.65 -23.37
N ALA A 143 -7.95 6.47 -22.88
CA ALA A 143 -9.26 5.85 -23.01
C ALA A 143 -9.59 5.09 -21.72
N ASP A 144 -10.87 4.73 -21.55
CA ASP A 144 -11.28 3.83 -20.48
C ASP A 144 -10.56 2.47 -20.66
N ILE A 145 -10.28 1.81 -19.54
CA ILE A 145 -9.60 0.51 -19.58
C ILE A 145 -10.55 -0.54 -20.14
N ASP A 146 -10.19 -1.11 -21.28
CA ASP A 146 -10.83 -2.31 -21.80
C ASP A 146 -10.34 -3.53 -21.02
N TRP A 147 -11.15 -3.99 -20.07
CA TRP A 147 -10.82 -5.12 -19.19
C TRP A 147 -10.82 -6.48 -19.89
N GLU A 148 -11.26 -6.56 -21.14
CA GLU A 148 -11.17 -7.78 -21.98
C GLU A 148 -9.87 -7.82 -22.80
N GLU A 149 -9.12 -6.72 -22.87
CA GLU A 149 -7.78 -6.72 -23.45
C GLU A 149 -6.85 -7.65 -22.64
N PRO A 150 -6.03 -8.49 -23.29
CA PRO A 150 -5.29 -9.55 -22.60
C PRO A 150 -4.41 -9.10 -21.42
N HIS A 151 -3.73 -7.96 -21.54
CA HIS A 151 -2.92 -7.44 -20.43
C HIS A 151 -3.81 -6.90 -19.29
N ALA A 152 -4.89 -6.19 -19.62
CA ALA A 152 -5.83 -5.67 -18.65
C ALA A 152 -6.55 -6.80 -17.91
N ALA A 153 -6.95 -7.86 -18.61
CA ALA A 153 -7.56 -9.04 -17.99
C ALA A 153 -6.61 -9.75 -17.02
N ARG A 154 -5.32 -9.88 -17.37
CA ARG A 154 -4.30 -10.47 -16.49
C ARG A 154 -4.00 -9.57 -15.29
N PHE A 155 -3.92 -8.25 -15.51
CA PHE A 155 -3.76 -7.29 -14.43
C PHE A 155 -4.92 -7.38 -13.44
N ARG A 156 -6.17 -7.40 -13.93
CA ARG A 156 -7.37 -7.56 -13.08
C ARG A 156 -7.32 -8.88 -12.32
N ALA A 157 -7.02 -9.99 -13.00
CA ALA A 157 -6.92 -11.30 -12.35
C ALA A 157 -5.89 -11.31 -11.21
N ALA A 158 -4.74 -10.65 -11.39
CA ALA A 158 -3.74 -10.50 -10.34
C ALA A 158 -4.25 -9.65 -9.15
N MET A 159 -4.96 -8.56 -9.43
CA MET A 159 -5.54 -7.71 -8.39
C MET A 159 -6.69 -8.38 -7.65
N ASP A 160 -7.50 -9.21 -8.34
CA ASP A 160 -8.58 -10.00 -7.76
C ASP A 160 -8.06 -11.20 -6.93
N ASP A 161 -6.81 -11.61 -7.16
CA ASP A 161 -6.11 -12.63 -6.37
C ASP A 161 -5.39 -11.99 -5.18
N ASP A 162 -6.18 -11.55 -4.20
CA ASP A 162 -5.69 -10.99 -2.92
C ASP A 162 -4.71 -9.81 -3.10
N PHE A 163 -5.02 -8.91 -4.03
CA PHE A 163 -4.18 -7.74 -4.32
C PHE A 163 -2.73 -8.11 -4.66
N ASN A 164 -2.53 -9.09 -5.54
CA ASN A 164 -1.20 -9.53 -5.98
C ASN A 164 -0.52 -8.47 -6.87
N THR A 165 -0.15 -7.36 -6.25
CA THR A 165 0.50 -6.24 -6.93
C THR A 165 1.83 -6.60 -7.60
N PRO A 166 2.66 -7.56 -7.10
CA PRO A 166 3.83 -8.01 -7.83
C PRO A 166 3.52 -8.54 -9.24
N GLU A 167 2.48 -9.38 -9.36
CA GLU A 167 2.06 -9.92 -10.66
C GLU A 167 1.44 -8.83 -11.54
N ALA A 168 0.63 -7.95 -10.99
CA ALA A 168 0.09 -6.79 -11.69
C ALA A 168 1.22 -5.89 -12.25
N ILE A 169 2.27 -5.65 -11.48
CA ILE A 169 3.46 -4.89 -11.92
C ILE A 169 4.23 -5.64 -13.03
N ALA A 170 4.29 -6.97 -13.00
CA ALA A 170 4.92 -7.72 -14.08
C ALA A 170 4.22 -7.45 -15.42
N VAL A 171 2.88 -7.37 -15.43
CA VAL A 171 2.10 -6.98 -16.62
C VAL A 171 2.48 -5.58 -17.12
N LEU A 172 2.71 -4.62 -16.21
CA LEU A 172 3.16 -3.28 -16.60
C LEU A 172 4.52 -3.30 -17.30
N PHE A 173 5.45 -4.16 -16.88
CA PHE A 173 6.73 -4.31 -17.56
C PHE A 173 6.63 -4.98 -18.92
N GLU A 174 5.72 -5.93 -19.11
CA GLU A 174 5.42 -6.51 -20.42
C GLU A 174 4.89 -5.44 -21.37
N LEU A 175 3.92 -4.63 -20.93
CA LEU A 175 3.41 -3.50 -21.71
C LEU A 175 4.50 -2.47 -22.03
N ALA A 176 5.38 -2.15 -21.07
CA ALA A 176 6.51 -1.24 -21.31
C ALA A 176 7.46 -1.79 -22.40
N ASN A 177 7.73 -3.09 -22.40
CA ASN A 177 8.49 -3.74 -23.48
C ASN A 177 7.77 -3.65 -24.83
N GLU A 178 6.44 -3.83 -24.83
CA GLU A 178 5.65 -3.69 -26.05
C GLU A 178 5.61 -2.24 -26.56
N VAL A 179 5.46 -1.26 -25.66
CA VAL A 179 5.57 0.18 -26.02
C VAL A 179 6.93 0.48 -26.65
N ASN A 180 8.02 -0.01 -26.07
CA ASN A 180 9.36 0.19 -26.60
C ASN A 180 9.51 -0.40 -28.02
N ARG A 181 8.91 -1.55 -28.28
CA ARG A 181 8.96 -2.25 -29.56
C ARG A 181 8.08 -1.59 -30.62
N THR A 182 6.85 -1.18 -30.25
CA THR A 182 5.83 -0.75 -31.22
C THR A 182 5.73 0.76 -31.36
N ARG A 183 6.01 1.50 -30.32
CA ARG A 183 5.82 2.96 -30.20
C ARG A 183 4.36 3.39 -30.46
N LEU A 184 3.40 2.49 -30.26
CA LEU A 184 1.98 2.77 -30.47
C LEU A 184 1.37 3.54 -29.31
N ALA A 185 0.70 4.65 -29.59
CA ALA A 185 0.01 5.50 -28.61
C ALA A 185 -1.03 4.73 -27.79
N ARG A 186 -1.75 3.77 -28.42
CA ARG A 186 -2.73 2.91 -27.75
C ARG A 186 -2.06 2.02 -26.70
N VAL A 187 -0.94 1.37 -27.01
CA VAL A 187 -0.23 0.49 -26.05
C VAL A 187 0.33 1.31 -24.90
N ALA A 188 0.85 2.51 -25.17
CA ALA A 188 1.26 3.47 -24.14
C ALA A 188 0.07 3.93 -23.26
N GLY A 189 -1.11 4.07 -23.85
CA GLY A 189 -2.36 4.34 -23.13
C GLY A 189 -2.75 3.22 -22.17
N HIS A 190 -2.68 1.96 -22.60
CA HIS A 190 -2.92 0.80 -21.75
C HIS A 190 -1.92 0.74 -20.57
N LEU A 191 -0.62 0.94 -20.84
CA LEU A 191 0.40 1.00 -19.79
C LEU A 191 0.08 2.07 -18.75
N LYS A 192 -0.23 3.29 -19.20
CA LYS A 192 -0.54 4.41 -18.31
C LYS A 192 -1.84 4.20 -17.53
N GLY A 193 -2.88 3.69 -18.19
CA GLY A 193 -4.18 3.42 -17.57
C GLY A 193 -4.08 2.37 -16.45
N LEU A 194 -3.45 1.23 -16.73
CA LEU A 194 -3.28 0.17 -15.73
C LEU A 194 -2.35 0.60 -14.59
N ALA A 195 -1.26 1.32 -14.89
CA ALA A 195 -0.38 1.87 -13.86
C ALA A 195 -1.10 2.87 -12.96
N GLY A 196 -2.01 3.68 -13.51
CA GLY A 196 -2.85 4.63 -12.79
C GLY A 196 -3.74 3.97 -11.73
N VAL A 197 -4.21 2.73 -11.94
CA VAL A 197 -4.94 1.96 -10.91
C VAL A 197 -4.11 1.80 -9.64
N LEU A 198 -2.80 1.70 -9.78
CA LEU A 198 -1.85 1.61 -8.66
C LEU A 198 -1.32 2.99 -8.21
N GLY A 199 -1.76 4.09 -8.83
CA GLY A 199 -1.23 5.43 -8.60
C GLY A 199 0.22 5.57 -9.07
N LEU A 200 0.55 4.94 -10.20
CA LEU A 200 1.87 4.98 -10.84
C LEU A 200 1.76 5.65 -12.22
N LEU A 201 2.87 6.20 -12.72
CA LEU A 201 2.99 6.90 -14.00
C LEU A 201 2.06 8.14 -14.11
N GLU A 202 1.80 8.77 -12.98
CA GLU A 202 0.93 9.96 -12.91
C GLU A 202 1.61 11.24 -13.42
N ARG A 203 2.94 11.28 -13.40
CA ARG A 203 3.72 12.45 -13.77
C ARG A 203 4.03 12.49 -15.27
N ASP A 204 4.41 13.65 -15.76
CA ASP A 204 5.00 13.76 -17.08
C ASP A 204 6.34 13.00 -17.15
N PRO A 205 6.55 12.12 -18.15
CA PRO A 205 7.75 11.31 -18.25
C PRO A 205 9.05 12.14 -18.32
N VAL A 206 9.03 13.31 -18.98
CA VAL A 206 10.21 14.16 -19.10
C VAL A 206 10.54 14.80 -17.75
N ILE A 207 9.52 15.29 -17.04
CA ILE A 207 9.66 15.87 -15.70
C ILE A 207 10.22 14.84 -14.73
N PHE A 208 9.64 13.62 -14.70
CA PHE A 208 10.11 12.55 -13.82
C PHE A 208 11.57 12.17 -14.10
N LEU A 209 11.93 12.00 -15.38
CA LEU A 209 13.29 11.58 -15.80
C LEU A 209 14.36 12.66 -15.60
N GLN A 210 13.96 13.93 -15.54
CA GLN A 210 14.86 15.06 -15.26
C GLN A 210 14.93 15.40 -13.76
N ALA A 211 13.97 14.96 -12.96
CA ALA A 211 14.02 15.15 -11.53
C ALA A 211 15.21 14.37 -10.97
N GLY A 212 16.20 15.09 -10.47
CA GLY A 212 17.34 14.52 -9.75
C GLY A 212 16.87 13.82 -8.45
N PRO A 213 17.79 13.22 -7.67
CA PRO A 213 17.46 12.46 -6.46
C PRO A 213 16.66 13.23 -5.38
N THR A 214 16.54 14.55 -5.50
CA THR A 214 16.01 15.45 -4.47
C THR A 214 15.03 16.50 -5.01
N ALA A 215 14.07 16.13 -5.83
CA ALA A 215 12.99 17.03 -6.17
C ALA A 215 11.70 16.62 -5.44
N ALA A 216 11.72 16.71 -4.10
CA ALA A 216 10.51 16.89 -3.32
C ALA A 216 10.21 18.39 -3.28
N GLY A 217 9.28 18.87 -4.10
CA GLY A 217 8.65 20.18 -4.01
C GLY A 217 7.42 20.07 -3.13
#